data_c4d8a72e32af0580620c8b5e7449c703
#
_entry.id   c4d8a72e32af0580620c8b5e7449c703
#
_cell.length_a   1.000
_cell.length_b   1.000
_cell.length_c   1.000
_cell.angle_alpha   90.00
_cell.angle_beta   90.00
_cell.angle_gamma   90.00
#
_symmetry.space_group_name_H-M   'P 1'
#
loop_
_entity.id
_entity.type
_entity.pdbx_description
1 polymer ?
#
loop_
_entity_poly.entity_id
_entity_poly.type
_entity_poly.pdbx_seq_one_letter_code
_entity_poly.pdbx_strand_id
1 'polypeptide(L)'
;MGDAIVFIQSSGPNANAVSLIRAAAKKLKKGYLTKLSDGKLFGEAVLAKTNIYARLVQDLLNEGIDIHYITNITGHGVRKIMRAKRELTYVIEKIFKPQELFKIIQSVTNLTDKDMYGTFNMGQDYAIFVPQKDVSKTLQIIRKNKFKAINAGVVKKGGKQVIIKPKKITYSSETLDLR
;
A
#
# COMPACT_ATOMS: atom_id res chain seq x y z
N MET A 1 -14.79 -13.99 -6.18
CA MET A 1 -15.64 -12.78 -6.09
C MET A 1 -16.17 -12.67 -4.67
N GLY A 2 -16.32 -11.44 -4.17
CA GLY A 2 -16.71 -11.22 -2.78
C GLY A 2 -15.58 -11.32 -1.77
N ASP A 3 -14.35 -11.53 -2.23
CA ASP A 3 -13.18 -11.60 -1.35
C ASP A 3 -12.99 -10.28 -0.61
N ALA A 4 -12.55 -10.38 0.63
CA ALA A 4 -12.05 -9.24 1.36
C ALA A 4 -10.65 -8.86 0.88
N ILE A 5 -10.36 -7.57 0.95
CA ILE A 5 -9.03 -7.01 0.73
C ILE A 5 -8.45 -6.66 2.09
N VAL A 6 -7.43 -7.38 2.54
CA VAL A 6 -6.72 -7.09 3.78
C VAL A 6 -5.45 -6.34 3.46
N PHE A 7 -5.30 -5.12 3.99
CA PHE A 7 -4.06 -4.36 3.91
C PHE A 7 -3.21 -4.52 5.16
N ILE A 8 -1.89 -4.61 4.95
CA ILE A 8 -0.88 -4.51 6.00
C ILE A 8 -0.24 -3.13 5.91
N GLN A 9 -0.02 -2.49 7.08
CA GLN A 9 0.57 -1.16 7.17
C GLN A 9 2.04 -1.17 6.77
N SER A 10 2.45 -0.19 5.96
CA SER A 10 3.85 0.01 5.62
C SER A 10 4.65 0.66 6.74
N SER A 11 5.96 0.39 6.76
CA SER A 11 6.93 1.09 7.62
C SER A 11 7.46 2.38 6.99
N GLY A 12 7.37 2.51 5.67
CA GLY A 12 7.91 3.63 4.90
C GLY A 12 7.70 3.45 3.40
N PRO A 13 8.46 4.14 2.54
CA PRO A 13 8.29 4.13 1.09
C PRO A 13 8.82 2.84 0.44
N ASN A 14 9.54 2.00 1.19
CA ASN A 14 10.34 0.89 0.67
C ASN A 14 11.35 1.39 -0.38
N ALA A 15 11.81 0.54 -1.28
CA ALA A 15 12.72 0.93 -2.37
C ALA A 15 11.97 1.51 -3.60
N ASN A 16 10.91 2.31 -3.36
CA ASN A 16 10.04 2.82 -4.44
C ASN A 16 10.23 4.30 -4.71
N ALA A 17 10.12 4.67 -5.99
CA ALA A 17 10.16 6.05 -6.46
C ALA A 17 11.36 6.85 -5.89
N VAL A 18 12.52 6.21 -5.76
CA VAL A 18 13.74 6.79 -5.16
C VAL A 18 14.16 8.07 -5.87
N SER A 19 14.02 8.13 -7.19
CA SER A 19 14.34 9.35 -7.97
C SER A 19 13.44 10.52 -7.57
N LEU A 20 12.15 10.27 -7.36
CA LEU A 20 11.18 11.28 -6.91
C LEU A 20 11.47 11.73 -5.48
N ILE A 21 11.82 10.80 -4.59
CA ILE A 21 12.24 11.12 -3.21
C ILE A 21 13.50 11.99 -3.21
N ARG A 22 14.49 11.67 -4.04
CA ARG A 22 15.70 12.48 -4.20
C ARG A 22 15.39 13.89 -4.73
N ALA A 23 14.50 14.00 -5.71
CA ALA A 23 14.04 15.28 -6.23
C ALA A 23 13.32 16.10 -5.16
N ALA A 24 12.47 15.48 -4.35
CA ALA A 24 11.80 16.11 -3.22
C ALA A 24 12.82 16.61 -2.17
N ALA A 25 13.80 15.78 -1.81
CA ALA A 25 14.84 16.15 -0.85
C ALA A 25 15.62 17.39 -1.30
N LYS A 26 15.94 17.52 -2.60
CA LYS A 26 16.62 18.70 -3.16
C LYS A 26 15.81 20.00 -3.01
N LYS A 27 14.49 19.92 -2.94
CA LYS A 27 13.60 21.07 -2.76
C LYS A 27 13.41 21.46 -1.30
N LEU A 28 13.79 20.60 -0.35
CA LEU A 28 13.70 20.89 1.08
C LEU A 28 14.89 21.73 1.54
N LYS A 29 14.64 22.79 2.33
CA LYS A 29 15.68 23.70 2.85
C LYS A 29 16.84 22.97 3.53
N LYS A 30 16.56 21.89 4.27
CA LYS A 30 17.56 21.07 4.97
C LYS A 30 17.75 19.69 4.32
N GLY A 31 17.23 19.47 3.12
CA GLY A 31 17.34 18.19 2.42
C GLY A 31 16.90 17.01 3.29
N TYR A 32 17.71 15.98 3.33
CA TYR A 32 17.50 14.78 4.16
C TYR A 32 17.54 15.04 5.67
N LEU A 33 18.11 16.18 6.11
CA LEU A 33 18.16 16.59 7.52
C LEU A 33 16.89 17.35 7.96
N THR A 34 15.89 17.43 7.11
CA THR A 34 14.57 18.00 7.48
C THR A 34 13.95 17.15 8.58
N LYS A 35 13.58 17.77 9.71
CA LYS A 35 12.93 17.09 10.84
C LYS A 35 11.45 16.86 10.56
N LEU A 36 10.97 15.67 10.90
CA LEU A 36 9.56 15.31 10.95
C LEU A 36 8.97 15.65 12.34
N SER A 37 7.65 15.62 12.46
CA SER A 37 6.94 15.94 13.72
C SER A 37 7.27 14.97 14.87
N ASP A 38 7.66 13.72 14.56
CA ASP A 38 8.10 12.71 15.53
C ASP A 38 9.58 12.85 15.91
N GLY A 39 10.27 13.89 15.42
CA GLY A 39 11.68 14.16 15.68
C GLY A 39 12.68 13.46 14.78
N LYS A 40 12.25 12.45 14.00
CA LYS A 40 13.12 11.77 13.02
C LYS A 40 13.51 12.70 11.89
N LEU A 41 14.61 12.38 11.23
CA LEU A 41 15.01 13.05 10.00
C LEU A 41 14.24 12.45 8.80
N PHE A 42 13.98 13.29 7.79
CA PHE A 42 13.38 12.84 6.53
C PHE A 42 14.18 11.69 5.89
N GLY A 43 15.52 11.78 5.93
CA GLY A 43 16.41 10.72 5.46
C GLY A 43 16.22 9.39 6.18
N GLU A 44 16.06 9.41 7.51
CA GLU A 44 15.80 8.21 8.31
C GLU A 44 14.44 7.59 7.96
N ALA A 45 13.40 8.43 7.79
CA ALA A 45 12.07 7.96 7.38
C ALA A 45 12.06 7.34 5.97
N VAL A 46 12.88 7.89 5.06
CA VAL A 46 13.07 7.32 3.72
C VAL A 46 13.77 5.96 3.76
N LEU A 47 14.71 5.78 4.69
CA LEU A 47 15.48 4.54 4.89
C LEU A 47 14.78 3.55 5.85
N ALA A 48 13.52 3.77 6.19
CA ALA A 48 12.77 2.85 7.05
C ALA A 48 12.88 1.41 6.53
N LYS A 49 13.17 0.48 7.44
CA LYS A 49 13.35 -0.94 7.10
C LYS A 49 12.09 -1.51 6.46
N THR A 50 12.23 -2.11 5.29
CA THR A 50 11.16 -2.80 4.59
C THR A 50 10.72 -4.04 5.37
N ASN A 51 9.43 -4.26 5.47
CA ASN A 51 8.87 -5.47 6.08
C ASN A 51 9.12 -6.69 5.21
N ILE A 52 9.40 -7.81 5.86
CA ILE A 52 9.58 -9.13 5.21
C ILE A 52 8.40 -10.01 5.61
N TYR A 53 7.62 -10.47 4.64
CA TYR A 53 6.36 -11.18 4.87
C TYR A 53 6.44 -12.69 4.67
N ALA A 54 7.61 -13.26 4.36
CA ALA A 54 7.76 -14.69 4.07
C ALA A 54 7.20 -15.58 5.21
N ARG A 55 7.60 -15.29 6.46
CA ARG A 55 7.08 -16.00 7.63
C ARG A 55 5.57 -15.85 7.80
N LEU A 56 5.06 -14.64 7.65
CA LEU A 56 3.62 -14.38 7.74
C LEU A 56 2.82 -15.18 6.71
N VAL A 57 3.29 -15.20 5.45
CA VAL A 57 2.62 -15.96 4.39
C VAL A 57 2.63 -17.44 4.71
N GLN A 58 3.77 -17.98 5.21
CA GLN A 58 3.85 -19.37 5.63
C GLN A 58 2.88 -19.68 6.78
N ASP A 59 2.78 -18.80 7.78
CA ASP A 59 1.86 -18.98 8.91
C ASP A 59 0.39 -18.96 8.45
N LEU A 60 0.05 -18.07 7.49
CA LEU A 60 -1.31 -18.02 6.91
C LEU A 60 -1.66 -19.34 6.20
N LEU A 61 -0.73 -19.88 5.41
CA LEU A 61 -0.92 -21.15 4.69
C LEU A 61 -1.02 -22.33 5.67
N ASN A 62 -0.15 -22.41 6.66
CA ASN A 62 -0.16 -23.47 7.67
C ASN A 62 -1.47 -23.48 8.49
N GLU A 63 -2.05 -22.32 8.72
CA GLU A 63 -3.32 -22.16 9.42
C GLU A 63 -4.54 -22.39 8.49
N GLY A 64 -4.32 -22.77 7.25
CA GLY A 64 -5.38 -23.14 6.30
C GLY A 64 -6.19 -21.94 5.78
N ILE A 65 -5.59 -20.74 5.74
CA ILE A 65 -6.24 -19.57 5.12
C ILE A 65 -6.28 -19.78 3.60
N ASP A 66 -7.47 -19.65 3.01
CA ASP A 66 -7.69 -19.74 1.57
C ASP A 66 -7.28 -18.41 0.90
N ILE A 67 -6.02 -18.31 0.51
CA ILE A 67 -5.46 -17.10 -0.10
C ILE A 67 -5.65 -17.14 -1.60
N HIS A 68 -6.51 -16.27 -2.13
CA HIS A 68 -6.77 -16.19 -3.57
C HIS A 68 -5.75 -15.37 -4.34
N TYR A 69 -5.20 -14.33 -3.72
CA TYR A 69 -4.19 -13.47 -4.32
C TYR A 69 -3.41 -12.70 -3.26
N ILE A 70 -2.14 -12.45 -3.54
CA ILE A 70 -1.25 -11.61 -2.73
C ILE A 70 -0.47 -10.68 -3.64
N THR A 71 -0.29 -9.44 -3.21
CA THR A 71 0.61 -8.50 -3.88
C THR A 71 1.21 -7.50 -2.91
N ASN A 72 2.48 -7.17 -3.12
CA ASN A 72 3.10 -6.04 -2.45
C ASN A 72 2.72 -4.73 -3.18
N ILE A 73 2.45 -3.67 -2.42
CA ILE A 73 2.15 -2.34 -2.96
C ILE A 73 3.46 -1.56 -3.02
N THR A 74 4.05 -1.52 -4.21
CA THR A 74 5.36 -0.91 -4.47
C THR A 74 5.25 0.13 -5.59
N GLY A 75 6.24 0.26 -6.49
CA GLY A 75 6.11 1.11 -7.68
C GLY A 75 4.82 0.81 -8.44
N HIS A 76 4.10 1.80 -8.91
CA HIS A 76 2.72 1.85 -9.35
C HIS A 76 1.68 1.95 -8.21
N GLY A 77 2.10 2.03 -6.95
CA GLY A 77 1.21 2.24 -5.81
C GLY A 77 0.09 1.20 -5.73
N VAL A 78 -1.10 1.63 -5.35
CA VAL A 78 -2.27 0.75 -5.18
C VAL A 78 -2.75 0.15 -6.51
N ARG A 79 -2.40 0.73 -7.66
CA ARG A 79 -2.73 0.18 -8.98
C ARG A 79 -2.19 -1.23 -9.19
N LYS A 80 -1.12 -1.59 -8.48
CA LYS A 80 -0.48 -2.91 -8.58
C LYS A 80 -1.43 -4.07 -8.25
N ILE A 81 -2.50 -3.83 -7.51
CA ILE A 81 -3.55 -4.81 -7.23
C ILE A 81 -4.17 -5.35 -8.54
N MET A 82 -4.29 -4.50 -9.56
CA MET A 82 -4.85 -4.89 -10.87
C MET A 82 -3.95 -5.82 -11.70
N ARG A 83 -2.76 -6.19 -11.21
CA ARG A 83 -1.92 -7.20 -11.89
C ARG A 83 -2.48 -8.62 -11.82
N ALA A 84 -3.46 -8.88 -10.96
CA ALA A 84 -4.24 -10.11 -11.03
C ALA A 84 -4.81 -10.30 -12.45
N LYS A 85 -4.76 -11.53 -12.95
CA LYS A 85 -5.14 -11.85 -14.35
C LYS A 85 -6.63 -11.64 -14.65
N ARG A 86 -7.48 -11.59 -13.61
CA ARG A 86 -8.93 -11.46 -13.75
C ARG A 86 -9.38 -10.01 -13.87
N GLU A 87 -10.40 -9.75 -14.66
CA GLU A 87 -11.08 -8.46 -14.70
C GLU A 87 -12.03 -8.34 -13.53
N LEU A 88 -11.62 -7.56 -12.53
CA LEU A 88 -12.33 -7.38 -11.29
C LEU A 88 -12.22 -5.92 -10.84
N THR A 89 -13.25 -5.44 -10.15
CA THR A 89 -13.25 -4.13 -9.49
C THR A 89 -12.85 -4.29 -8.02
N TYR A 90 -11.77 -3.63 -7.63
CA TYR A 90 -11.23 -3.61 -6.28
C TYR A 90 -11.72 -2.36 -5.56
N VAL A 91 -12.67 -2.51 -4.63
CA VAL A 91 -13.25 -1.39 -3.88
C VAL A 91 -12.58 -1.27 -2.53
N ILE A 92 -11.79 -0.22 -2.36
CA ILE A 92 -11.08 0.08 -1.11
C ILE A 92 -11.90 1.07 -0.31
N GLU A 93 -12.35 0.65 0.87
CA GLU A 93 -13.23 1.39 1.77
C GLU A 93 -12.49 2.01 2.95
N LYS A 94 -11.35 1.40 3.34
CA LYS A 94 -10.49 1.86 4.43
C LYS A 94 -9.03 1.82 4.01
N ILE A 95 -8.26 2.79 4.47
CA ILE A 95 -6.83 2.88 4.24
C ILE A 95 -6.12 3.27 5.53
N PHE A 96 -4.86 2.88 5.68
CA PHE A 96 -4.00 3.46 6.71
C PHE A 96 -3.68 4.92 6.37
N LYS A 97 -3.49 5.73 7.40
CA LYS A 97 -2.99 7.09 7.25
C LYS A 97 -1.55 7.03 6.72
N PRO A 98 -1.24 7.74 5.62
CA PRO A 98 0.13 7.82 5.13
C PRO A 98 1.08 8.41 6.17
N GLN A 99 2.31 7.93 6.21
CA GLN A 99 3.37 8.51 7.02
C GLN A 99 3.65 9.96 6.59
N GLU A 100 4.17 10.77 7.51
CA GLU A 100 4.41 12.19 7.29
C GLU A 100 5.34 12.47 6.11
N LEU A 101 6.33 11.61 5.89
CA LEU A 101 7.26 11.73 4.76
C LEU A 101 6.53 11.87 3.41
N PHE A 102 5.40 11.16 3.21
CA PHE A 102 4.61 11.26 1.97
C PHE A 102 3.95 12.63 1.81
N LYS A 103 3.49 13.23 2.93
CA LYS A 103 2.94 14.59 2.90
C LYS A 103 4.01 15.62 2.55
N ILE A 104 5.23 15.46 3.09
CA ILE A 104 6.36 16.32 2.75
C ILE A 104 6.71 16.19 1.27
N ILE A 105 6.82 14.96 0.74
CA ILE A 105 7.06 14.73 -0.69
C ILE A 105 5.98 15.43 -1.51
N GLN A 106 4.72 15.21 -1.18
CA GLN A 106 3.58 15.80 -1.88
C GLN A 106 3.63 17.32 -1.90
N SER A 107 3.92 17.96 -0.75
CA SER A 107 3.95 19.43 -0.62
C SER A 107 5.04 20.08 -1.46
N VAL A 108 6.23 19.46 -1.59
CA VAL A 108 7.33 20.04 -2.37
C VAL A 108 7.33 19.66 -3.84
N THR A 109 6.54 18.63 -4.22
CA THR A 109 6.43 18.18 -5.62
C THR A 109 5.14 18.62 -6.29
N ASN A 110 4.17 19.15 -5.53
CA ASN A 110 2.83 19.54 -6.00
C ASN A 110 2.06 18.40 -6.68
N LEU A 111 2.35 17.14 -6.32
CA LEU A 111 1.64 15.97 -6.84
C LEU A 111 0.25 15.89 -6.23
N THR A 112 -0.73 15.49 -7.04
CA THR A 112 -2.09 15.23 -6.55
C THR A 112 -2.15 13.96 -5.70
N ASP A 113 -3.21 13.78 -4.91
CA ASP A 113 -3.46 12.51 -4.23
C ASP A 113 -3.47 11.33 -5.21
N LYS A 114 -4.02 11.52 -6.40
CA LYS A 114 -4.04 10.50 -7.45
C LYS A 114 -2.63 10.10 -7.88
N ASP A 115 -1.73 11.06 -8.09
CA ASP A 115 -0.34 10.78 -8.45
C ASP A 115 0.39 10.06 -7.31
N MET A 116 0.18 10.51 -6.06
CA MET A 116 0.81 9.92 -4.89
C MET A 116 0.39 8.46 -4.67
N TYR A 117 -0.91 8.16 -4.67
CA TYR A 117 -1.43 6.78 -4.53
C TYR A 117 -1.13 5.90 -5.75
N GLY A 118 -0.90 6.50 -6.91
CA GLY A 118 -0.46 5.82 -8.13
C GLY A 118 1.03 5.53 -8.18
N THR A 119 1.84 6.15 -7.31
CA THR A 119 3.31 6.05 -7.31
C THR A 119 3.83 5.35 -6.06
N PHE A 120 3.33 5.74 -4.89
CA PHE A 120 3.77 5.24 -3.59
C PHE A 120 2.75 4.29 -2.96
N ASN A 121 3.20 3.53 -1.96
CA ASN A 121 2.34 2.67 -1.17
C ASN A 121 1.38 3.45 -0.24
N MET A 122 1.68 4.70 0.06
CA MET A 122 0.87 5.62 0.88
C MET A 122 0.36 5.01 2.20
N GLY A 123 1.22 4.21 2.84
CA GLY A 123 0.87 3.54 4.10
C GLY A 123 0.33 2.10 3.94
N GLN A 124 0.08 1.64 2.73
CA GLN A 124 -0.44 0.31 2.41
C GLN A 124 0.68 -0.54 1.79
N ASP A 125 1.27 -1.47 2.53
CA ASP A 125 2.47 -2.19 2.09
C ASP A 125 2.16 -3.46 1.29
N TYR A 126 1.17 -4.21 1.77
CA TYR A 126 0.86 -5.55 1.31
C TYR A 126 -0.65 -5.76 1.26
N ALA A 127 -1.13 -6.38 0.21
CA ALA A 127 -2.54 -6.71 0.03
C ALA A 127 -2.73 -8.23 -0.05
N ILE A 128 -3.61 -8.77 0.78
CA ILE A 128 -3.98 -10.18 0.82
C ILE A 128 -5.47 -10.28 0.54
N PHE A 129 -5.84 -11.17 -0.35
CA PHE A 129 -7.23 -11.40 -0.79
C PHE A 129 -7.70 -12.76 -0.30
N VAL A 130 -8.72 -12.76 0.54
CA VAL A 130 -9.25 -13.95 1.19
C VAL A 130 -10.78 -13.95 1.19
N PRO A 131 -11.45 -15.12 1.26
CA PRO A 131 -12.90 -15.18 1.50
C PRO A 131 -13.28 -14.40 2.77
N GLN A 132 -14.48 -13.84 2.79
CA GLN A 132 -14.98 -13.07 3.95
C GLN A 132 -14.92 -13.87 5.27
N LYS A 133 -15.18 -15.19 5.22
CA LYS A 133 -15.11 -16.08 6.39
C LYS A 133 -13.73 -16.13 7.05
N ASP A 134 -12.66 -15.93 6.27
CA ASP A 134 -11.26 -16.05 6.73
C ASP A 134 -10.68 -14.72 7.23
N VAL A 135 -11.38 -13.60 7.06
CA VAL A 135 -10.88 -12.26 7.43
C VAL A 135 -10.46 -12.19 8.89
N SER A 136 -11.30 -12.65 9.80
CA SER A 136 -11.03 -12.56 11.25
C SER A 136 -9.77 -13.33 11.64
N LYS A 137 -9.64 -14.55 11.15
CA LYS A 137 -8.48 -15.41 11.39
C LYS A 137 -7.23 -14.83 10.74
N THR A 138 -7.32 -14.32 9.50
CA THR A 138 -6.23 -13.65 8.79
C THR A 138 -5.69 -12.47 9.61
N LEU A 139 -6.57 -11.59 10.09
CA LEU A 139 -6.17 -10.44 10.91
C LEU A 139 -5.50 -10.87 12.23
N GLN A 140 -5.94 -11.95 12.86
CA GLN A 140 -5.33 -12.48 14.07
C GLN A 140 -3.90 -12.99 13.80
N ILE A 141 -3.69 -13.75 12.72
CA ILE A 141 -2.37 -14.27 12.34
C ILE A 141 -1.42 -13.12 12.01
N ILE A 142 -1.89 -12.10 11.29
CA ILE A 142 -1.08 -10.91 10.97
C ILE A 142 -0.63 -10.21 12.25
N ARG A 143 -1.53 -10.05 13.25
CA ARG A 143 -1.19 -9.45 14.56
C ARG A 143 -0.18 -10.29 15.33
N LYS A 144 -0.31 -11.62 15.35
CA LYS A 144 0.68 -12.53 15.96
C LYS A 144 2.07 -12.34 15.36
N ASN A 145 2.15 -12.05 14.05
CA ASN A 145 3.39 -11.71 13.34
C ASN A 145 3.82 -10.24 13.55
N LYS A 146 3.21 -9.52 14.51
CA LYS A 146 3.55 -8.13 14.90
C LYS A 146 3.31 -7.09 13.80
N PHE A 147 2.47 -7.38 12.82
CA PHE A 147 2.05 -6.42 11.82
C PHE A 147 0.68 -5.83 12.14
N LYS A 148 0.45 -4.60 11.70
CA LYS A 148 -0.87 -3.95 11.74
C LYS A 148 -1.59 -4.21 10.42
N ALA A 149 -2.84 -4.66 10.50
CA ALA A 149 -3.66 -4.92 9.33
C ALA A 149 -5.10 -4.45 9.53
N ILE A 150 -5.77 -4.19 8.40
CA ILE A 150 -7.19 -3.83 8.36
C ILE A 150 -7.90 -4.62 7.25
N ASN A 151 -9.18 -4.93 7.46
CA ASN A 151 -10.07 -5.25 6.36
C ASN A 151 -10.34 -3.95 5.60
N ALA A 152 -9.71 -3.81 4.44
CA ALA A 152 -9.64 -2.58 3.68
C ALA A 152 -10.77 -2.44 2.65
N GLY A 153 -11.42 -3.53 2.27
CA GLY A 153 -12.46 -3.47 1.25
C GLY A 153 -12.82 -4.82 0.66
N VAL A 154 -13.38 -4.81 -0.54
CA VAL A 154 -13.96 -5.99 -1.17
C VAL A 154 -13.70 -6.02 -2.69
N VAL A 155 -13.58 -7.24 -3.22
CA VAL A 155 -13.49 -7.51 -4.66
C VAL A 155 -14.90 -7.71 -5.24
N LYS A 156 -15.24 -6.94 -6.27
CA LYS A 156 -16.54 -6.99 -6.96
C LYS A 156 -16.37 -7.43 -8.42
N LYS A 157 -17.48 -7.93 -9.00
CA LYS A 157 -17.59 -8.11 -10.44
C LYS A 157 -17.58 -6.73 -11.13
N GLY A 158 -16.88 -6.61 -12.24
CA GLY A 158 -16.80 -5.36 -13.00
C GLY A 158 -15.52 -5.29 -13.81
N GLY A 159 -15.32 -4.17 -14.49
CA GLY A 159 -14.10 -3.89 -15.24
C GLY A 159 -12.87 -3.85 -14.33
N LYS A 160 -11.70 -3.98 -14.94
CA LYS A 160 -10.42 -3.98 -14.23
C LYS A 160 -10.06 -2.59 -13.71
N GLN A 161 -10.38 -2.33 -12.45
CA GLN A 161 -10.18 -1.02 -11.82
C GLN A 161 -9.98 -1.12 -10.29
N VAL A 162 -9.34 -0.09 -9.73
CA VAL A 162 -9.24 0.14 -8.28
C VAL A 162 -9.96 1.42 -7.92
N ILE A 163 -10.89 1.35 -6.98
CA ILE A 163 -11.64 2.49 -6.45
C ILE A 163 -11.23 2.72 -5.00
N ILE A 164 -10.60 3.85 -4.69
CA ILE A 164 -10.23 4.25 -3.33
C ILE A 164 -11.29 5.23 -2.82
N LYS A 165 -12.35 4.72 -2.18
CA LYS A 165 -13.48 5.53 -1.72
C LYS A 165 -13.06 6.70 -0.81
N PRO A 166 -12.20 6.50 0.23
CA PRO A 166 -11.79 7.59 1.13
C PRO A 166 -11.08 8.75 0.44
N LYS A 167 -10.59 8.54 -0.77
CA LYS A 167 -9.86 9.55 -1.56
C LYS A 167 -10.62 9.99 -2.81
N LYS A 168 -11.75 9.36 -3.12
CA LYS A 168 -12.51 9.60 -4.36
C LYS A 168 -11.65 9.40 -5.62
N ILE A 169 -10.74 8.40 -5.59
CA ILE A 169 -9.81 8.10 -6.68
C ILE A 169 -10.23 6.80 -7.34
N THR A 170 -10.22 6.79 -8.67
CA THR A 170 -10.37 5.57 -9.48
C THR A 170 -9.21 5.46 -10.46
N TYR A 171 -8.65 4.25 -10.56
CA TYR A 171 -7.67 3.86 -11.57
C TYR A 171 -8.26 2.77 -12.43
N SER A 172 -8.23 2.94 -13.75
CA SER A 172 -8.52 1.89 -14.73
C SER A 172 -7.26 1.08 -15.08
N SER A 173 -7.43 -0.06 -15.73
CA SER A 173 -6.32 -0.92 -16.19
C SER A 173 -5.34 -0.21 -17.12
N GLU A 174 -5.82 0.75 -17.91
CA GLU A 174 -5.01 1.56 -18.84
C GLU A 174 -3.93 2.37 -18.09
N THR A 175 -4.16 2.68 -16.80
CA THR A 175 -3.17 3.38 -15.97
C THR A 175 -2.04 2.47 -15.48
N LEU A 176 -2.13 1.17 -15.77
CA LEU A 176 -1.11 0.17 -15.44
C LEU A 176 -0.26 -0.08 -16.68
N ASP A 177 0.66 0.81 -17.00
CA ASP A 177 1.69 0.55 -17.99
C ASP A 177 2.46 -0.70 -17.56
N LEU A 178 2.08 -1.82 -18.12
CA LEU A 178 2.79 -3.08 -18.01
C LEU A 178 3.96 -3.03 -19.00
N ARG A 179 5.10 -2.54 -18.55
CA ARG A 179 6.36 -2.84 -19.19
C ARG A 179 6.84 -4.21 -18.77
#